data_dc33c912ba9ff9976fc67235cd0fc820
#
_entry.id   dc33c912ba9ff9976fc67235cd0fc820
#
_cell.length_a   1.000
_cell.length_b   1.000
_cell.length_c   1.000
_cell.angle_alpha   90.00
_cell.angle_beta   90.00
_cell.angle_gamma   90.00
#
_symmetry.space_group_name_H-M   'P 1'
#
loop_
_entity.id
_entity.type
_entity.pdbx_description
1 polymer ?
#
loop_
_entity_poly.entity_id
_entity_poly.type
_entity_poly.pdbx_seq_one_letter_code
_entity_poly.pdbx_strand_id
1 'polypeptide(L)'
;LKPGARIDIDSYRRRLCAHLTDESDLVSENFDKLLVVLDDVHNIGPEGSHLFGALLQVADTTSMRLILISRTKLTFYDTRDVHTRNRVQELDLSGLSMKEVEDWVSSIDLPEETGADEIHSITGGHPLAVELLELYGRTVHDDWMRFLDQEILDVLPVESREILSILSVADRPVPWDVLARAASHDGPPPEELIVRGLML
;
A
#
# COMPACT_ATOMS: atom_id res chain seq x y z
N LEU A 1 -15.91 8.50 29.00
CA LEU A 1 -14.52 8.77 29.42
C LEU A 1 -14.48 10.15 30.01
N LYS A 2 -13.95 10.31 31.24
CA LYS A 2 -13.77 11.64 31.85
C LYS A 2 -12.67 12.38 31.07
N PRO A 3 -12.87 13.65 30.68
CA PRO A 3 -11.83 14.45 30.05
C PRO A 3 -10.60 14.50 30.98
N GLY A 4 -9.43 14.11 30.50
CA GLY A 4 -8.17 14.12 31.23
C GLY A 4 -7.72 12.80 31.88
N ALA A 5 -8.47 11.71 31.75
CA ALA A 5 -7.98 10.40 32.17
C ALA A 5 -6.87 9.94 31.22
N ARG A 6 -5.64 9.81 31.70
CA ARG A 6 -4.55 9.14 30.96
C ARG A 6 -4.95 7.68 30.76
N ILE A 7 -5.09 7.27 29.51
CA ILE A 7 -5.30 5.86 29.17
C ILE A 7 -3.99 5.16 29.47
N ASP A 8 -4.01 4.21 30.40
CA ASP A 8 -2.89 3.27 30.58
C ASP A 8 -2.88 2.29 29.39
N ILE A 9 -2.07 2.61 28.38
CA ILE A 9 -1.96 1.89 27.12
C ILE A 9 -1.58 0.42 27.38
N ASP A 10 -0.70 0.15 28.35
CA ASP A 10 -0.29 -1.22 28.68
C ASP A 10 -1.42 -2.03 29.32
N SER A 11 -2.24 -1.39 30.15
CA SER A 11 -3.43 -2.04 30.70
C SER A 11 -4.48 -2.28 29.63
N TYR A 12 -4.66 -1.34 28.71
CA TYR A 12 -5.58 -1.51 27.57
C TYR A 12 -5.12 -2.64 26.66
N ARG A 13 -3.84 -2.68 26.30
CA ARG A 13 -3.26 -3.72 25.45
C ARG A 13 -3.42 -5.11 26.08
N ARG A 14 -3.14 -5.26 27.38
CA ARG A 14 -3.32 -6.54 28.10
C ARG A 14 -4.78 -7.02 28.08
N ARG A 15 -5.74 -6.11 28.31
CA ARG A 15 -7.17 -6.45 28.26
C ARG A 15 -7.60 -6.86 26.86
N LEU A 16 -7.12 -6.13 25.84
CA LEU A 16 -7.41 -6.45 24.45
C LEU A 16 -6.85 -7.81 24.06
N CYS A 17 -5.59 -8.11 24.42
CA CYS A 17 -4.99 -9.42 24.18
C CYS A 17 -5.79 -10.54 24.86
N ALA A 18 -6.16 -10.38 26.14
CA ALA A 18 -6.94 -11.37 26.85
C ALA A 18 -8.29 -11.63 26.17
N HIS A 19 -9.01 -10.57 25.83
CA HIS A 19 -10.30 -10.71 25.15
C HIS A 19 -10.19 -11.35 23.78
N LEU A 20 -9.21 -10.93 22.97
CA LEU A 20 -8.97 -11.52 21.64
C LEU A 20 -8.52 -13.00 21.75
N THR A 21 -7.79 -13.36 22.81
CA THR A 21 -7.41 -14.76 23.06
C THR A 21 -8.63 -15.59 23.39
N ASP A 22 -9.48 -15.13 24.32
CA ASP A 22 -10.72 -15.80 24.71
C ASP A 22 -11.64 -16.01 23.49
N GLU A 23 -11.81 -14.97 22.64
CA GLU A 23 -12.60 -15.07 21.41
C GLU A 23 -11.97 -16.03 20.39
N SER A 24 -10.64 -16.02 20.24
CA SER A 24 -9.92 -16.95 19.36
C SER A 24 -10.08 -18.40 19.83
N ASP A 25 -10.06 -18.65 21.14
CA ASP A 25 -10.25 -19.98 21.71
C ASP A 25 -11.68 -20.48 21.47
N LEU A 26 -12.70 -19.62 21.66
CA LEU A 26 -14.10 -19.94 21.35
C LEU A 26 -14.31 -20.31 19.86
N VAL A 27 -13.65 -19.59 18.96
CA VAL A 27 -13.69 -19.91 17.52
C VAL A 27 -12.97 -21.22 17.25
N SER A 28 -11.83 -21.47 17.93
CA SER A 28 -11.03 -22.69 17.76
C SER A 28 -11.71 -23.97 18.24
N GLU A 29 -12.71 -23.88 19.12
CA GLU A 29 -13.56 -25.01 19.48
C GLU A 29 -14.36 -25.56 18.29
N ASN A 30 -14.64 -24.69 17.29
CA ASN A 30 -15.45 -25.05 16.13
C ASN A 30 -14.65 -25.11 14.81
N PHE A 31 -13.46 -24.48 14.77
CA PHE A 31 -12.61 -24.34 13.58
C PHE A 31 -11.14 -24.52 13.94
N ASP A 32 -10.41 -25.27 13.14
CA ASP A 32 -8.96 -25.53 13.34
C ASP A 32 -8.10 -24.26 13.23
N LYS A 33 -8.56 -23.26 12.52
CA LYS A 33 -7.80 -22.02 12.24
C LYS A 33 -8.74 -20.82 12.11
N LEU A 34 -8.30 -19.69 12.64
CA LEU A 34 -8.91 -18.38 12.45
C LEU A 34 -8.00 -17.50 11.56
N LEU A 35 -8.55 -16.97 10.48
CA LEU A 35 -7.88 -15.99 9.65
C LEU A 35 -8.60 -14.64 9.80
N VAL A 36 -7.85 -13.63 10.25
CA VAL A 36 -8.31 -12.24 10.33
C VAL A 36 -7.62 -11.44 9.22
N VAL A 37 -8.41 -10.83 8.36
CA VAL A 37 -7.91 -9.95 7.28
C VAL A 37 -8.39 -8.53 7.57
N LEU A 38 -7.46 -7.59 7.65
CA LEU A 38 -7.73 -6.17 7.80
C LEU A 38 -7.17 -5.43 6.60
N ASP A 39 -8.06 -4.77 5.89
CA ASP A 39 -7.70 -3.96 4.71
C ASP A 39 -7.55 -2.49 5.07
N ASP A 40 -6.85 -1.75 4.22
CA ASP A 40 -6.61 -0.30 4.34
C ASP A 40 -6.07 0.15 5.71
N VAL A 41 -5.24 -0.69 6.35
CA VAL A 41 -4.74 -0.43 7.70
C VAL A 41 -3.84 0.81 7.80
N HIS A 42 -3.38 1.36 6.68
CA HIS A 42 -2.65 2.64 6.62
C HIS A 42 -3.51 3.84 7.03
N ASN A 43 -4.84 3.72 6.96
CA ASN A 43 -5.78 4.75 7.41
C ASN A 43 -5.92 4.83 8.94
N ILE A 44 -5.39 3.83 9.65
CA ILE A 44 -5.39 3.83 11.11
C ILE A 44 -4.16 4.61 11.59
N GLY A 45 -4.41 5.69 12.34
CA GLY A 45 -3.34 6.54 12.87
C GLY A 45 -2.37 5.80 13.81
N PRO A 46 -1.39 6.52 14.42
CA PRO A 46 -0.34 5.93 15.27
C PRO A 46 -0.89 5.09 16.44
N GLU A 47 -2.10 5.38 16.89
CA GLU A 47 -2.77 4.58 17.92
C GLU A 47 -3.08 3.15 17.47
N GLY A 48 -3.23 2.92 16.16
CA GLY A 48 -3.41 1.58 15.58
C GLY A 48 -2.24 0.64 15.81
N SER A 49 -1.03 1.17 15.99
CA SER A 49 0.17 0.38 16.28
C SER A 49 -0.02 -0.49 17.54
N HIS A 50 -0.75 0.00 18.54
CA HIS A 50 -1.04 -0.76 19.76
C HIS A 50 -2.01 -1.91 19.51
N LEU A 51 -3.03 -1.69 18.66
CA LEU A 51 -3.97 -2.74 18.26
C LEU A 51 -3.24 -3.84 17.48
N PHE A 52 -2.46 -3.47 16.47
CA PHE A 52 -1.72 -4.43 15.64
C PHE A 52 -0.67 -5.19 16.45
N GLY A 53 0.02 -4.53 17.37
CA GLY A 53 0.93 -5.19 18.32
C GLY A 53 0.21 -6.20 19.22
N ALA A 54 -1.02 -5.93 19.66
CA ALA A 54 -1.83 -6.86 20.42
C ALA A 54 -2.28 -8.05 19.56
N LEU A 55 -2.76 -7.80 18.33
CA LEU A 55 -3.15 -8.85 17.38
C LEU A 55 -1.98 -9.77 17.04
N LEU A 56 -0.79 -9.22 16.81
CA LEU A 56 0.43 -10.00 16.58
C LEU A 56 0.77 -10.92 17.79
N GLN A 57 0.61 -10.40 19.00
CA GLN A 57 0.84 -11.18 20.22
C GLN A 57 -0.16 -12.32 20.35
N VAL A 58 -1.44 -12.10 20.02
CA VAL A 58 -2.47 -13.14 20.03
C VAL A 58 -2.20 -14.19 18.95
N ALA A 59 -1.84 -13.77 17.74
CA ALA A 59 -1.49 -14.66 16.65
C ALA A 59 -0.29 -15.57 16.97
N ASP A 60 0.63 -15.14 17.83
CA ASP A 60 1.76 -15.97 18.29
C ASP A 60 1.35 -17.10 19.23
N THR A 61 0.32 -16.89 20.00
CA THR A 61 -0.08 -17.79 21.11
C THR A 61 -1.32 -18.61 20.79
N THR A 62 -1.98 -18.34 19.66
CA THR A 62 -3.22 -19.01 19.25
C THR A 62 -3.10 -19.58 17.82
N SER A 63 -4.17 -20.23 17.35
CA SER A 63 -4.30 -20.69 15.96
C SER A 63 -4.64 -19.54 14.97
N MET A 64 -4.79 -18.32 15.46
CA MET A 64 -5.10 -17.15 14.63
C MET A 64 -3.96 -16.83 13.66
N ARG A 65 -4.33 -16.43 12.45
CA ARG A 65 -3.45 -15.84 11.46
C ARG A 65 -3.98 -14.48 11.08
N LEU A 66 -3.06 -13.54 10.82
CA LEU A 66 -3.39 -12.15 10.54
C LEU A 66 -2.81 -11.75 9.18
N ILE A 67 -3.65 -11.19 8.32
CA ILE A 67 -3.23 -10.53 7.09
C ILE A 67 -3.59 -9.05 7.23
N LEU A 68 -2.61 -8.19 7.06
CA LEU A 68 -2.78 -6.74 7.03
C LEU A 68 -2.44 -6.25 5.63
N ILE A 69 -3.38 -5.54 5.02
CA ILE A 69 -3.21 -4.95 3.68
C ILE A 69 -3.01 -3.45 3.87
N SER A 70 -1.92 -2.94 3.31
CA SER A 70 -1.52 -1.54 3.50
C SER A 70 -0.85 -1.02 2.23
N ARG A 71 -1.08 0.26 1.92
CA ARG A 71 -0.33 0.97 0.85
C ARG A 71 1.03 1.47 1.31
N THR A 72 1.27 1.48 2.62
CA THR A 72 2.53 1.93 3.20
C THR A 72 3.09 0.87 4.13
N LYS A 73 4.42 0.88 4.30
CA LYS A 73 5.08 -0.03 5.23
C LYS A 73 4.59 0.23 6.65
N LEU A 74 4.19 -0.85 7.32
CA LEU A 74 3.72 -0.80 8.70
C LEU A 74 4.91 -0.84 9.67
N THR A 75 4.82 -0.10 10.77
CA THR A 75 5.93 0.11 11.72
C THR A 75 5.65 -0.44 13.12
N PHE A 76 4.56 -1.21 13.32
CA PHE A 76 4.18 -1.72 14.63
C PHE A 76 4.97 -2.96 15.10
N TYR A 77 5.78 -3.55 14.23
CA TYR A 77 6.64 -4.72 14.50
C TYR A 77 8.12 -4.38 14.32
N ASP A 78 8.99 -5.20 14.90
CA ASP A 78 10.45 -5.06 14.80
C ASP A 78 10.97 -5.82 13.58
N THR A 79 12.03 -5.31 12.95
CA THR A 79 12.74 -5.99 11.85
C THR A 79 13.15 -7.42 12.22
N ARG A 80 13.43 -7.69 13.50
CA ARG A 80 13.71 -9.04 14.00
C ARG A 80 12.51 -9.98 13.91
N ASP A 81 11.30 -9.46 13.95
CA ASP A 81 10.08 -10.27 13.79
C ASP A 81 9.98 -10.83 12.37
N VAL A 82 10.54 -10.12 11.39
CA VAL A 82 10.63 -10.57 9.99
C VAL A 82 11.81 -11.53 9.80
N HIS A 83 13.02 -11.09 10.10
CA HIS A 83 14.24 -11.79 9.66
C HIS A 83 14.76 -12.85 10.64
N THR A 84 14.44 -12.75 11.92
CA THR A 84 14.99 -13.62 12.95
C THR A 84 13.96 -14.55 13.57
N ARG A 85 12.76 -14.01 13.86
CA ARG A 85 11.72 -14.74 14.57
C ARG A 85 10.70 -15.39 13.66
N ASN A 86 10.66 -15.00 12.38
CA ASN A 86 9.68 -15.45 11.37
C ASN A 86 8.22 -15.30 11.84
N ARG A 87 7.94 -14.26 12.63
CA ARG A 87 6.58 -13.95 13.13
C ARG A 87 5.78 -13.14 12.13
N VAL A 88 6.47 -12.36 11.33
CA VAL A 88 5.90 -11.48 10.30
C VAL A 88 6.54 -11.83 8.97
N GLN A 89 5.72 -11.92 7.95
CA GLN A 89 6.15 -11.99 6.56
C GLN A 89 5.67 -10.73 5.85
N GLU A 90 6.60 -9.99 5.28
CA GLU A 90 6.30 -8.87 4.39
C GLU A 90 6.16 -9.41 2.97
N LEU A 91 5.11 -8.97 2.26
CA LEU A 91 4.88 -9.26 0.87
C LEU A 91 4.60 -7.95 0.15
N ASP A 92 5.53 -7.52 -0.68
CA ASP A 92 5.36 -6.34 -1.52
C ASP A 92 4.68 -6.76 -2.83
N LEU A 93 3.54 -6.12 -3.12
CA LEU A 93 2.83 -6.32 -4.38
C LEU A 93 3.34 -5.28 -5.38
N SER A 94 4.06 -5.74 -6.38
CA SER A 94 4.44 -4.93 -7.54
C SER A 94 3.30 -4.88 -8.55
N GLY A 95 3.42 -4.02 -9.57
CA GLY A 95 2.59 -4.09 -10.77
C GLY A 95 2.73 -5.44 -11.49
N LEU A 96 1.82 -5.70 -12.41
CA LEU A 96 1.85 -6.86 -13.29
C LEU A 96 3.15 -6.86 -14.10
N SER A 97 3.79 -8.00 -14.18
CA SER A 97 4.93 -8.19 -15.09
C SER A 97 4.48 -8.11 -16.55
N MET A 98 5.42 -7.88 -17.46
CA MET A 98 5.16 -7.88 -18.90
C MET A 98 4.39 -9.13 -19.35
N LYS A 99 4.77 -10.30 -18.84
CA LYS A 99 4.11 -11.57 -19.17
C LYS A 99 2.66 -11.63 -18.67
N GLU A 100 2.41 -11.13 -17.46
CA GLU A 100 1.05 -11.10 -16.90
C GLU A 100 0.16 -10.11 -17.66
N VAL A 101 0.71 -8.97 -18.12
CA VAL A 101 0.01 -8.05 -19.02
C VAL A 101 -0.25 -8.72 -20.37
N GLU A 102 0.70 -9.47 -20.93
CA GLU A 102 0.52 -10.23 -22.18
C GLU A 102 -0.57 -11.30 -22.05
N ASP A 103 -0.57 -12.05 -20.94
CA ASP A 103 -1.61 -13.05 -20.61
C ASP A 103 -2.98 -12.37 -20.47
N TRP A 104 -3.05 -11.20 -19.80
CA TRP A 104 -4.29 -10.43 -19.69
C TRP A 104 -4.79 -9.95 -21.05
N VAL A 105 -3.94 -9.26 -21.81
CA VAL A 105 -4.28 -8.74 -23.16
C VAL A 105 -4.76 -9.85 -24.09
N SER A 106 -4.15 -11.04 -24.00
CA SER A 106 -4.55 -12.21 -24.79
C SER A 106 -5.94 -12.75 -24.41
N SER A 107 -6.45 -12.40 -23.20
CA SER A 107 -7.74 -12.85 -22.70
C SER A 107 -8.88 -11.90 -23.03
N ILE A 108 -8.59 -10.71 -23.56
CA ILE A 108 -9.56 -9.65 -23.86
C ILE A 108 -9.52 -9.29 -25.35
N ASP A 109 -10.64 -8.76 -25.85
CA ASP A 109 -10.82 -8.41 -27.25
C ASP A 109 -10.37 -6.95 -27.49
N LEU A 110 -9.04 -6.72 -27.45
CA LEU A 110 -8.47 -5.42 -27.78
C LEU A 110 -8.21 -5.27 -29.28
N PRO A 111 -8.23 -4.04 -29.81
CA PRO A 111 -7.81 -3.79 -31.18
C PRO A 111 -6.39 -4.33 -31.43
N GLU A 112 -6.21 -5.03 -32.55
CA GLU A 112 -4.92 -5.70 -32.93
C GLU A 112 -3.69 -4.77 -32.94
N GLU A 113 -3.88 -3.46 -32.90
CA GLU A 113 -2.82 -2.45 -32.94
C GLU A 113 -2.20 -2.14 -31.55
N THR A 114 -2.75 -2.70 -30.46
CA THR A 114 -2.28 -2.36 -29.11
C THR A 114 -1.48 -3.54 -28.52
N GLY A 115 -0.16 -3.44 -28.59
CA GLY A 115 0.74 -4.46 -28.05
C GLY A 115 0.81 -4.45 -26.51
N ALA A 116 1.03 -5.61 -25.90
CA ALA A 116 1.20 -5.76 -24.45
C ALA A 116 2.36 -4.91 -23.89
N ASP A 117 3.44 -4.78 -24.66
CA ASP A 117 4.61 -3.95 -24.33
C ASP A 117 4.25 -2.47 -24.22
N GLU A 118 3.38 -2.00 -25.09
CA GLU A 118 2.91 -0.62 -25.06
C GLU A 118 1.99 -0.39 -23.86
N ILE A 119 1.06 -1.31 -23.60
CA ILE A 119 0.18 -1.26 -22.42
C ILE A 119 1.02 -1.26 -21.15
N HIS A 120 1.98 -2.18 -21.03
CA HIS A 120 2.86 -2.23 -19.87
C HIS A 120 3.69 -0.95 -19.71
N SER A 121 4.19 -0.39 -20.82
CA SER A 121 4.96 0.86 -20.81
C SER A 121 4.13 2.06 -20.32
N ILE A 122 2.85 2.13 -20.71
CA ILE A 122 1.94 3.22 -20.32
C ILE A 122 1.45 3.06 -18.89
N THR A 123 1.16 1.83 -18.46
CA THR A 123 0.51 1.54 -17.16
C THR A 123 1.50 1.23 -16.04
N GLY A 124 2.76 0.94 -16.39
CA GLY A 124 3.74 0.38 -15.44
C GLY A 124 3.29 -0.97 -14.87
N GLY A 125 2.36 -1.65 -15.53
CA GLY A 125 1.74 -2.88 -15.05
C GLY A 125 0.73 -2.68 -13.93
N HIS A 126 0.29 -1.45 -13.66
CA HIS A 126 -0.72 -1.20 -12.62
C HIS A 126 -2.07 -1.85 -13.01
N PRO A 127 -2.61 -2.80 -12.22
CA PRO A 127 -3.77 -3.59 -12.63
C PRO A 127 -4.99 -2.75 -13.02
N LEU A 128 -5.35 -1.78 -12.19
CA LEU A 128 -6.47 -0.87 -12.47
C LEU A 128 -6.21 -0.02 -13.72
N ALA A 129 -4.96 0.37 -13.96
CA ALA A 129 -4.60 1.12 -15.16
C ALA A 129 -4.78 0.28 -16.43
N VAL A 130 -4.41 -1.00 -16.36
CA VAL A 130 -4.63 -1.97 -17.45
C VAL A 130 -6.13 -2.17 -17.69
N GLU A 131 -6.93 -2.33 -16.63
CA GLU A 131 -8.39 -2.47 -16.71
C GLU A 131 -9.06 -1.22 -17.31
N LEU A 132 -8.64 -0.03 -16.92
CA LEU A 132 -9.19 1.21 -17.48
C LEU A 132 -8.83 1.40 -18.96
N LEU A 133 -7.65 0.98 -19.39
CA LEU A 133 -7.29 0.94 -20.81
C LEU A 133 -8.13 -0.05 -21.58
N GLU A 134 -8.48 -1.20 -21.00
CA GLU A 134 -9.40 -2.16 -21.59
C GLU A 134 -10.79 -1.55 -21.80
N LEU A 135 -11.33 -0.90 -20.75
CA LEU A 135 -12.70 -0.36 -20.77
C LEU A 135 -12.86 0.87 -21.68
N TYR A 136 -11.87 1.74 -21.71
CA TYR A 136 -11.99 3.07 -22.33
C TYR A 136 -11.01 3.31 -23.49
N GLY A 137 -10.14 2.35 -23.76
CA GLY A 137 -9.10 2.50 -24.76
C GLY A 137 -8.04 3.52 -24.34
N ARG A 138 -7.32 4.07 -25.32
CA ARG A 138 -6.21 5.02 -25.09
C ARG A 138 -6.65 6.46 -24.82
N THR A 139 -7.94 6.72 -24.82
CA THR A 139 -8.48 8.06 -24.57
C THR A 139 -8.41 8.35 -23.07
N VAL A 140 -7.81 9.47 -22.69
CA VAL A 140 -7.82 9.96 -21.31
C VAL A 140 -9.28 10.21 -20.93
N HIS A 141 -9.78 9.43 -19.98
CA HIS A 141 -11.17 9.49 -19.53
C HIS A 141 -11.24 10.17 -18.16
N ASP A 142 -12.38 10.81 -17.85
CA ASP A 142 -12.59 11.47 -16.55
C ASP A 142 -12.39 10.51 -15.35
N ASP A 143 -12.71 9.23 -15.53
CA ASP A 143 -12.52 8.20 -14.48
C ASP A 143 -11.03 7.87 -14.26
N TRP A 144 -10.21 7.90 -15.32
CA TRP A 144 -8.75 7.77 -15.22
C TRP A 144 -8.14 8.95 -14.48
N MET A 145 -8.55 10.17 -14.83
CA MET A 145 -8.08 11.37 -14.15
C MET A 145 -8.49 11.37 -12.67
N ARG A 146 -9.73 10.96 -12.37
CA ARG A 146 -10.22 10.84 -11.00
C ARG A 146 -9.44 9.78 -10.21
N PHE A 147 -9.08 8.66 -10.84
CA PHE A 147 -8.22 7.64 -10.24
C PHE A 147 -6.84 8.18 -9.92
N LEU A 148 -6.19 8.86 -10.87
CA LEU A 148 -4.87 9.48 -10.65
C LEU A 148 -4.92 10.47 -9.49
N ASP A 149 -5.94 11.31 -9.44
CA ASP A 149 -6.12 12.29 -8.37
C ASP A 149 -6.28 11.61 -7.01
N GLN A 150 -7.23 10.68 -6.89
CA GLN A 150 -7.60 10.06 -5.61
C GLN A 150 -6.55 9.04 -5.13
N GLU A 151 -6.03 8.21 -6.01
CA GLU A 151 -5.20 7.07 -5.62
C GLU A 151 -3.70 7.40 -5.60
N ILE A 152 -3.29 8.38 -6.37
CA ILE A 152 -1.89 8.74 -6.51
C ILE A 152 -1.62 10.12 -5.90
N LEU A 153 -2.27 11.16 -6.38
CA LEU A 153 -1.92 12.52 -6.00
C LEU A 153 -2.38 12.90 -4.60
N ASP A 154 -3.59 12.52 -4.19
CA ASP A 154 -4.13 12.89 -2.87
C ASP A 154 -3.39 12.20 -1.71
N VAL A 155 -2.78 11.05 -1.97
CA VAL A 155 -2.01 10.29 -0.97
C VAL A 155 -0.58 10.81 -0.81
N LEU A 156 -0.08 11.60 -1.77
CA LEU A 156 1.28 12.14 -1.72
C LEU A 156 1.37 13.37 -0.81
N PRO A 157 2.50 13.52 -0.09
CA PRO A 157 2.83 14.78 0.59
C PRO A 157 2.80 15.98 -0.36
N VAL A 158 2.53 17.16 0.17
CA VAL A 158 2.47 18.40 -0.63
C VAL A 158 3.75 18.62 -1.43
N GLU A 159 4.91 18.41 -0.79
CA GLU A 159 6.22 18.55 -1.43
C GLU A 159 6.39 17.62 -2.63
N SER A 160 5.98 16.36 -2.50
CA SER A 160 6.05 15.38 -3.58
C SER A 160 5.11 15.73 -4.74
N ARG A 161 3.93 16.29 -4.45
CA ARG A 161 3.02 16.83 -5.48
C ARG A 161 3.58 18.02 -6.22
N GLU A 162 4.27 18.93 -5.54
CA GLU A 162 4.95 20.07 -6.16
C GLU A 162 6.05 19.62 -7.11
N ILE A 163 6.86 18.63 -6.70
CA ILE A 163 7.89 18.03 -7.54
C ILE A 163 7.27 17.41 -8.82
N LEU A 164 6.20 16.64 -8.67
CA LEU A 164 5.49 16.05 -9.82
C LEU A 164 4.88 17.11 -10.73
N SER A 165 4.33 18.18 -10.16
CA SER A 165 3.79 19.32 -10.93
C SER A 165 4.87 19.98 -11.78
N ILE A 166 6.09 20.13 -11.27
CA ILE A 166 7.21 20.66 -12.03
C ILE A 166 7.65 19.68 -13.11
N LEU A 167 7.72 18.38 -12.78
CA LEU A 167 8.07 17.34 -13.76
C LEU A 167 7.05 17.24 -14.90
N SER A 168 5.76 17.43 -14.63
CA SER A 168 4.70 17.34 -15.64
C SER A 168 4.81 18.38 -16.75
N VAL A 169 5.52 19.48 -16.50
CA VAL A 169 5.77 20.55 -17.48
C VAL A 169 7.07 20.31 -18.26
N ALA A 170 7.91 19.38 -17.78
CA ALA A 170 9.16 19.06 -18.43
C ALA A 170 8.94 18.09 -19.59
N ASP A 171 9.41 18.43 -20.78
CA ASP A 171 9.33 17.61 -22.00
C ASP A 171 10.53 16.65 -22.16
N ARG A 172 11.42 16.61 -21.18
CA ARG A 172 12.65 15.81 -21.16
C ARG A 172 13.07 15.45 -19.73
N PRO A 173 13.89 14.40 -19.55
CA PRO A 173 14.44 14.07 -18.24
C PRO A 173 15.16 15.26 -17.59
N VAL A 174 14.81 15.55 -16.34
CA VAL A 174 15.38 16.63 -15.53
C VAL A 174 16.28 16.03 -14.47
N PRO A 175 17.56 16.43 -14.35
CA PRO A 175 18.43 16.02 -13.26
C PRO A 175 17.87 16.45 -11.91
N TRP A 176 18.08 15.61 -10.88
CA TRP A 176 17.52 15.85 -9.55
C TRP A 176 17.91 17.21 -8.95
N ASP A 177 19.17 17.60 -9.10
CA ASP A 177 19.68 18.87 -8.56
C ASP A 177 18.98 20.11 -9.16
N VAL A 178 18.50 20.00 -10.40
CA VAL A 178 17.73 21.06 -11.08
C VAL A 178 16.30 21.05 -10.54
N LEU A 179 15.69 19.87 -10.44
CA LEU A 179 14.33 19.69 -9.97
C LEU A 179 14.18 20.09 -8.51
N ALA A 180 15.08 19.64 -7.63
CA ALA A 180 15.11 20.00 -6.22
C ALA A 180 15.19 21.52 -6.02
N ARG A 181 16.03 22.20 -6.82
CA ARG A 181 16.14 23.66 -6.80
C ARG A 181 14.85 24.34 -7.23
N ALA A 182 14.20 23.83 -8.27
CA ALA A 182 12.94 24.39 -8.77
C ALA A 182 11.78 24.20 -7.77
N ALA A 183 11.77 23.07 -7.05
CA ALA A 183 10.79 22.75 -6.02
C ALA A 183 11.16 23.35 -4.63
N SER A 184 12.29 24.04 -4.50
CA SER A 184 12.82 24.51 -3.20
C SER A 184 12.95 23.37 -2.17
N HIS A 185 13.30 22.18 -2.64
CA HIS A 185 13.46 20.99 -1.82
C HIS A 185 14.92 20.78 -1.45
N ASP A 186 15.18 20.69 -0.14
CA ASP A 186 16.52 20.42 0.41
C ASP A 186 16.60 18.94 0.83
N GLY A 187 17.15 18.09 -0.01
CA GLY A 187 17.31 16.68 0.34
C GLY A 187 17.43 15.75 -0.87
N PRO A 188 17.48 14.43 -0.60
CA PRO A 188 17.42 13.43 -1.67
C PRO A 188 16.02 13.36 -2.27
N PRO A 189 15.85 12.70 -3.44
CA PRO A 189 14.53 12.45 -4.02
C PRO A 189 13.60 11.80 -3.01
N PRO A 190 12.33 12.24 -2.92
CA PRO A 190 11.34 11.61 -2.05
C PRO A 190 11.19 10.11 -2.37
N GLU A 191 11.41 9.26 -1.37
CA GLU A 191 11.40 7.80 -1.53
C GLU A 191 10.05 7.30 -2.08
N GLU A 192 8.96 7.92 -1.67
CA GLU A 192 7.61 7.58 -2.12
C GLU A 192 7.41 7.79 -3.63
N LEU A 193 8.09 8.75 -4.25
CA LEU A 193 8.01 8.97 -5.70
C LEU A 193 8.79 7.89 -6.47
N ILE A 194 9.91 7.44 -5.92
CA ILE A 194 10.73 6.38 -6.50
C ILE A 194 10.03 5.03 -6.37
N VAL A 195 9.55 4.70 -5.16
CA VAL A 195 8.87 3.42 -4.87
C VAL A 195 7.59 3.25 -5.70
N ARG A 196 6.90 4.35 -5.98
CA ARG A 196 5.68 4.34 -6.83
C ARG A 196 5.99 4.40 -8.33
N GLY A 197 7.26 4.44 -8.74
CA GLY A 197 7.66 4.55 -10.14
C GLY A 197 7.28 5.89 -10.80
N LEU A 198 7.00 6.91 -10.00
CA LEU A 198 6.66 8.26 -10.49
C LEU A 198 7.91 9.09 -10.80
N MET A 199 9.06 8.65 -10.31
CA MET A 199 10.41 9.14 -10.63
C MET A 199 11.36 7.98 -10.85
N LEU A 200 12.30 8.13 -11.79
CA LEU A 200 13.38 7.19 -12.10
C LEU A 200 14.73 7.78 -11.73
#